data_d5ce727ac6854bcb0bfa66d91323221a
#
_entry.id   d5ce727ac6854bcb0bfa66d91323221a
#
_cell.length_a   1.000
_cell.length_b   1.000
_cell.length_c   1.000
_cell.angle_alpha   90.00
_cell.angle_beta   90.00
_cell.angle_gamma   90.00
#
_symmetry.space_group_name_H-M   'P 1'
#
loop_
_entity.id
_entity.type
_entity.pdbx_description
1 polymer ?
#
loop_
_entity_poly.entity_id
_entity_poly.type
_entity_poly.pdbx_seq_one_letter_code
_entity_poly.pdbx_strand_id
1 'polypeptide(L)'
;VQVISFDIDGTLEVGDPPGPISIAYVLSAIEKGYIVGSCSDRPLSYQKELWKQHNIDMKFTVLKQNLHEVRLKFPKNEYVHIGDTEVDQMMAKAADFAFVHSIDDDVLSYLSTLGLTASTTD
;
A
#
# COMPACT_ATOMS: atom_id res chain seq x y z
N VAL A 1 0.83 5.85 -14.68
CA VAL A 1 -0.26 5.34 -13.86
C VAL A 1 0.03 5.57 -12.37
N GLN A 2 -0.91 5.24 -11.51
CA GLN A 2 -0.75 5.36 -10.07
C GLN A 2 0.00 4.15 -9.51
N VAL A 3 1.04 4.42 -8.73
CA VAL A 3 1.74 3.43 -7.93
C VAL A 3 1.28 3.61 -6.49
N ILE A 4 0.81 2.55 -5.86
CA ILE A 4 0.32 2.58 -4.49
C ILE A 4 1.13 1.58 -3.65
N SER A 5 1.78 2.09 -2.61
CA SER A 5 2.50 1.30 -1.62
C SER A 5 1.69 1.28 -0.33
N PHE A 6 1.37 0.08 0.15
CA PHE A 6 0.67 -0.09 1.43
C PHE A 6 1.61 -0.64 2.49
N ASP A 7 1.64 0.00 3.66
CA ASP A 7 2.12 -0.65 4.88
C ASP A 7 1.11 -1.73 5.27
N ILE A 8 1.48 -2.62 6.18
CA ILE A 8 0.64 -3.74 6.58
C ILE A 8 0.04 -3.50 7.96
N ASP A 9 0.87 -3.57 9.00
CA ASP A 9 0.41 -3.44 10.39
C ASP A 9 -0.11 -2.03 10.66
N GLY A 10 -1.29 -1.91 11.25
CA GLY A 10 -1.94 -0.62 11.52
C GLY A 10 -2.51 0.06 10.27
N THR A 11 -2.40 -0.53 9.10
CA THR A 11 -2.83 0.05 7.83
C THR A 11 -3.88 -0.84 7.14
N LEU A 12 -3.56 -2.10 6.91
CA LEU A 12 -4.48 -3.06 6.28
C LEU A 12 -5.16 -3.92 7.34
N GLU A 13 -6.37 -4.41 7.01
CA GLU A 13 -7.14 -5.25 7.92
C GLU A 13 -6.40 -6.55 8.27
N VAL A 14 -5.51 -7.01 7.41
CA VAL A 14 -4.74 -8.25 7.61
C VAL A 14 -3.49 -8.04 8.45
N GLY A 15 -3.22 -6.82 8.86
CA GLY A 15 -2.07 -6.49 9.71
C GLY A 15 -2.30 -6.87 11.17
N ASP A 16 -1.26 -6.71 11.96
CA ASP A 16 -1.30 -6.91 13.41
C ASP A 16 -0.48 -5.81 14.10
N PRO A 17 -1.12 -4.77 14.66
CA PRO A 17 -2.59 -4.61 14.76
C PRO A 17 -3.25 -4.37 13.40
N PRO A 18 -4.53 -4.73 13.25
CA PRO A 18 -5.24 -4.46 12.02
C PRO A 18 -5.47 -2.97 11.82
N GLY A 19 -5.46 -2.54 10.56
CA GLY A 19 -5.75 -1.17 10.18
C GLY A 19 -7.11 -1.02 9.50
N PRO A 20 -7.47 0.21 9.11
CA PRO A 20 -8.81 0.51 8.61
C PRO A 20 -9.04 0.12 7.15
N ILE A 21 -8.01 -0.25 6.41
CA ILE A 21 -8.13 -0.50 4.98
C ILE A 21 -8.41 -1.97 4.71
N SER A 22 -9.58 -2.25 4.14
CA SER A 22 -9.97 -3.59 3.73
C SER A 22 -9.12 -4.07 2.54
N ILE A 23 -8.86 -5.37 2.51
CA ILE A 23 -8.22 -6.03 1.37
C ILE A 23 -8.99 -5.77 0.06
N ALA A 24 -10.29 -5.54 0.13
CA ALA A 24 -11.09 -5.22 -1.05
C ALA A 24 -10.57 -3.97 -1.76
N TYR A 25 -10.05 -2.97 -1.05
CA TYR A 25 -9.44 -1.81 -1.67
C TYR A 25 -8.17 -2.16 -2.43
N VAL A 26 -7.35 -3.05 -1.88
CA VAL A 26 -6.14 -3.52 -2.55
C VAL A 26 -6.48 -4.23 -3.85
N LEU A 27 -7.45 -5.15 -3.81
CA LEU A 27 -7.91 -5.88 -4.99
C LEU A 27 -8.53 -4.93 -6.02
N SER A 28 -9.29 -3.93 -5.58
CA SER A 28 -9.87 -2.91 -6.46
C SER A 28 -8.78 -2.13 -7.20
N ALA A 29 -7.71 -1.76 -6.52
CA ALA A 29 -6.60 -1.04 -7.13
C ALA A 29 -5.88 -1.89 -8.18
N ILE A 30 -5.66 -3.16 -7.89
CA ILE A 30 -5.04 -4.10 -8.83
C ILE A 30 -5.93 -4.27 -10.06
N GLU A 31 -7.22 -4.46 -9.85
CA GLU A 31 -8.19 -4.64 -10.93
C GLU A 31 -8.27 -3.40 -11.82
N LYS A 32 -8.10 -2.22 -11.24
CA LYS A 32 -8.10 -0.96 -11.98
C LYS A 32 -6.85 -0.76 -12.83
N GLY A 33 -5.84 -1.61 -12.65
CA GLY A 33 -4.61 -1.53 -13.43
C GLY A 33 -3.52 -0.69 -12.77
N TYR A 34 -3.70 -0.29 -11.53
CA TYR A 34 -2.64 0.41 -10.79
C TYR A 34 -1.52 -0.55 -10.41
N ILE A 35 -0.34 0.01 -10.20
CA ILE A 35 0.83 -0.75 -9.72
C ILE A 35 0.77 -0.75 -8.19
N VAL A 36 0.43 -1.89 -7.61
CA VAL A 36 0.18 -2.01 -6.17
C VAL A 36 1.21 -2.94 -5.54
N GLY A 37 1.73 -2.52 -4.39
CA GLY A 37 2.66 -3.34 -3.65
C GLY A 37 2.62 -3.04 -2.16
N SER A 38 3.41 -3.77 -1.39
CA SER A 38 3.57 -3.57 0.04
C SER A 38 4.95 -3.08 0.41
N CYS A 39 5.00 -2.27 1.46
CA CYS A 39 6.23 -1.73 2.02
C CYS A 39 6.07 -1.77 3.55
N SER A 40 6.80 -2.64 4.21
CA SER A 40 6.60 -2.95 5.62
C SER A 40 7.93 -3.24 6.30
N ASP A 41 7.94 -3.22 7.65
CA ASP A 41 9.07 -3.69 8.44
C ASP A 41 9.12 -5.22 8.51
N ARG A 42 8.04 -5.89 8.12
CA ARG A 42 8.00 -7.36 8.13
C ARG A 42 8.98 -7.91 7.10
N PRO A 43 9.63 -9.05 7.39
CA PRO A 43 10.51 -9.69 6.41
C PRO A 43 9.80 -9.92 5.08
N LEU A 44 10.57 -9.88 3.98
CA LEU A 44 9.99 -10.09 2.65
C LEU A 44 9.27 -11.43 2.53
N SER A 45 9.81 -12.48 3.16
CA SER A 45 9.17 -13.80 3.16
C SER A 45 7.80 -13.77 3.83
N TYR A 46 7.65 -13.03 4.92
CA TYR A 46 6.38 -12.85 5.61
C TYR A 46 5.38 -12.12 4.69
N GLN A 47 5.80 -11.03 4.08
CA GLN A 47 4.93 -10.25 3.19
C GLN A 47 4.45 -11.09 2.02
N LYS A 48 5.35 -11.82 1.37
CA LYS A 48 5.01 -12.64 0.21
C LYS A 48 4.05 -13.77 0.57
N GLU A 49 4.25 -14.41 1.72
CA GLU A 49 3.37 -15.47 2.20
C GLU A 49 1.97 -14.91 2.50
N LEU A 50 1.90 -13.72 3.09
CA LEU A 50 0.63 -13.05 3.39
C LEU A 50 -0.18 -12.83 2.10
N TRP A 51 0.47 -12.31 1.05
CA TRP A 51 -0.21 -12.07 -0.21
C TRP A 51 -0.63 -13.35 -0.90
N LYS A 52 0.17 -14.38 -0.79
CA LYS A 52 -0.17 -15.70 -1.32
C LYS A 52 -1.41 -16.26 -0.62
N GLN A 53 -1.50 -16.14 0.70
CA GLN A 53 -2.65 -16.61 1.47
C GLN A 53 -3.95 -15.91 1.05
N HIS A 54 -3.86 -14.65 0.64
CA HIS A 54 -5.02 -13.86 0.25
C HIS A 54 -5.25 -13.80 -1.26
N ASN A 55 -4.47 -14.55 -2.04
CA ASN A 55 -4.53 -14.55 -3.51
C ASN A 55 -4.36 -13.15 -4.10
N ILE A 56 -3.44 -12.37 -3.53
CA ILE A 56 -3.16 -11.01 -3.99
C ILE A 56 -1.86 -11.01 -4.76
N ASP A 57 -1.89 -10.49 -5.99
CA ASP A 57 -0.73 -10.39 -6.87
C ASP A 57 -0.10 -9.00 -6.74
N MET A 58 0.76 -8.83 -5.74
CA MET A 58 1.50 -7.57 -5.53
C MET A 58 2.60 -7.43 -6.58
N LYS A 59 2.71 -6.25 -7.18
CA LYS A 59 3.76 -5.95 -8.15
C LYS A 59 5.11 -5.72 -7.52
N PHE A 60 5.14 -5.33 -6.24
CA PHE A 60 6.39 -5.18 -5.50
C PHE A 60 6.14 -5.48 -4.02
N THR A 61 7.20 -5.91 -3.36
CA THR A 61 7.20 -6.20 -1.93
C THR A 61 8.56 -5.74 -1.41
N VAL A 62 8.60 -4.69 -0.60
CA VAL A 62 9.84 -4.08 -0.15
C VAL A 62 9.83 -3.81 1.35
N LEU A 63 11.00 -3.67 1.92
CA LEU A 63 11.18 -3.14 3.28
C LEU A 63 11.07 -1.61 3.24
N LYS A 64 10.69 -1.00 4.35
CA LYS A 64 10.50 0.46 4.43
C LYS A 64 11.72 1.25 3.97
N GLN A 65 12.92 0.82 4.35
CA GLN A 65 14.16 1.50 3.94
C GLN A 65 14.45 1.37 2.45
N ASN A 66 13.75 0.51 1.74
CA ASN A 66 13.96 0.28 0.31
C ASN A 66 12.83 0.81 -0.57
N LEU A 67 11.95 1.63 -0.03
CA LEU A 67 10.82 2.19 -0.80
C LEU A 67 11.27 2.92 -2.06
N HIS A 68 12.42 3.61 -2.00
CA HIS A 68 12.97 4.34 -3.15
C HIS A 68 13.22 3.44 -4.36
N GLU A 69 13.46 2.15 -4.16
CA GLU A 69 13.71 1.21 -5.26
C GLU A 69 12.48 1.01 -6.14
N VAL A 70 11.29 1.26 -5.60
CA VAL A 70 10.04 1.14 -6.35
C VAL A 70 10.00 2.15 -7.50
N ARG A 71 10.46 3.39 -7.26
CA ARG A 71 10.51 4.39 -8.32
C ARG A 71 11.49 4.02 -9.41
N LEU A 72 12.58 3.36 -9.06
CA LEU A 72 13.57 2.90 -10.04
C LEU A 72 13.01 1.79 -10.90
N LYS A 73 12.21 0.90 -10.31
CA LYS A 73 11.60 -0.23 -11.01
C LYS A 73 10.41 0.20 -11.87
N PHE A 74 9.64 1.18 -11.40
CA PHE A 74 8.43 1.66 -12.08
C PHE A 74 8.52 3.18 -12.27
N PRO A 75 9.43 3.67 -13.15
CA PRO A 75 9.64 5.11 -13.31
C PRO A 75 8.50 5.80 -14.04
N LYS A 76 8.42 7.12 -13.89
CA LYS A 76 7.49 7.99 -14.61
C LYS A 76 6.02 7.71 -14.29
N ASN A 77 5.74 7.54 -13.01
CA ASN A 77 4.37 7.35 -12.51
C ASN A 77 4.09 8.34 -11.41
N GLU A 78 2.90 8.28 -10.86
CA GLU A 78 2.53 8.97 -9.64
C GLU A 78 2.66 7.98 -8.49
N TYR A 79 3.16 8.42 -7.33
CA TYR A 79 3.53 7.52 -6.23
C TYR A 79 2.91 7.99 -4.94
N VAL A 80 2.26 7.06 -4.23
CA VAL A 80 1.74 7.31 -2.89
C VAL A 80 2.08 6.10 -2.00
N HIS A 81 2.48 6.41 -0.76
CA HIS A 81 2.66 5.41 0.30
C HIS A 81 1.61 5.67 1.38
N ILE A 82 0.94 4.62 1.82
CA ILE A 82 -0.09 4.68 2.85
C ILE A 82 0.39 3.88 4.05
N GLY A 83 0.51 4.55 5.19
CA GLY A 83 1.01 3.92 6.41
C GLY A 83 0.53 4.64 7.65
N ASP A 84 0.85 4.08 8.82
CA ASP A 84 0.31 4.53 10.11
C ASP A 84 1.35 5.15 11.06
N THR A 85 2.63 5.19 10.68
CA THR A 85 3.69 5.66 11.56
C THR A 85 4.48 6.82 10.98
N GLU A 86 5.23 7.52 11.85
CA GLU A 86 6.16 8.56 11.41
C GLU A 86 7.26 7.98 10.51
N VAL A 87 7.66 6.72 10.73
CA VAL A 87 8.65 6.06 9.90
C VAL A 87 8.11 5.90 8.48
N ASP A 88 6.85 5.55 8.32
CA ASP A 88 6.19 5.50 6.99
C ASP A 88 6.27 6.85 6.29
N GLN A 89 5.96 7.91 7.03
CA GLN A 89 6.01 9.28 6.48
C GLN A 89 7.42 9.68 6.08
N MET A 90 8.41 9.38 6.93
CA MET A 90 9.81 9.70 6.66
C MET A 90 10.33 8.94 5.44
N MET A 91 9.99 7.65 5.33
CA MET A 91 10.44 6.83 4.20
C MET A 91 9.75 7.26 2.90
N ALA A 92 8.48 7.62 2.96
CA ALA A 92 7.77 8.16 1.80
C ALA A 92 8.43 9.45 1.30
N LYS A 93 8.72 10.36 2.22
CA LYS A 93 9.39 11.63 1.87
C LYS A 93 10.77 11.38 1.26
N ALA A 94 11.56 10.50 1.87
CA ALA A 94 12.90 10.17 1.39
C ALA A 94 12.86 9.52 0.00
N ALA A 95 11.81 8.76 -0.31
CA ALA A 95 11.63 8.10 -1.59
C ALA A 95 10.89 8.97 -2.62
N ASP A 96 10.52 10.18 -2.25
CA ASP A 96 9.73 11.09 -3.08
C ASP A 96 8.36 10.52 -3.47
N PHE A 97 7.70 9.91 -2.48
CA PHE A 97 6.31 9.47 -2.55
C PHE A 97 5.43 10.47 -1.80
N ALA A 98 4.21 10.69 -2.31
CA ALA A 98 3.18 11.31 -1.49
C ALA A 98 2.87 10.38 -0.31
N PHE A 99 2.42 10.93 0.81
CA PHE A 99 2.09 10.13 1.98
C PHE A 99 0.66 10.41 2.43
N VAL A 100 -0.05 9.32 2.76
CA VAL A 100 -1.38 9.37 3.37
C VAL A 100 -1.33 8.57 4.66
N HIS A 101 -1.68 9.21 5.79
CA HIS A 101 -1.71 8.52 7.08
C HIS A 101 -2.99 7.69 7.17
N SER A 102 -2.85 6.40 7.45
CA SER A 102 -3.97 5.45 7.42
C SER A 102 -5.02 5.70 8.49
N ILE A 103 -4.66 6.38 9.58
CA ILE A 103 -5.56 6.61 10.72
C ILE A 103 -5.94 8.09 10.84
N ASP A 104 -4.96 8.99 10.78
CA ASP A 104 -5.18 10.42 11.02
C ASP A 104 -5.80 11.14 9.82
N ASP A 105 -5.45 10.73 8.60
CA ASP A 105 -6.04 11.28 7.40
C ASP A 105 -7.34 10.54 7.06
N ASP A 106 -8.21 11.16 6.28
CA ASP A 106 -9.41 10.48 5.78
C ASP A 106 -9.02 9.54 4.63
N VAL A 107 -8.40 8.43 4.99
CA VAL A 107 -7.81 7.51 4.03
C VAL A 107 -8.86 6.87 3.11
N LEU A 108 -10.05 6.57 3.64
CA LEU A 108 -11.09 5.95 2.82
C LEU A 108 -11.63 6.92 1.77
N SER A 109 -11.75 8.20 2.13
CA SER A 109 -12.10 9.24 1.19
C SER A 109 -11.02 9.40 0.11
N TYR A 110 -9.75 9.38 0.52
CA TYR A 110 -8.64 9.44 -0.42
C TYR A 110 -8.69 8.27 -1.42
N LEU A 111 -8.90 7.04 -0.94
CA LEU A 111 -9.00 5.87 -1.80
C LEU A 111 -10.18 6.00 -2.78
N SER A 112 -11.28 6.59 -2.32
CA SER A 112 -12.42 6.89 -3.19
C SER A 112 -12.04 7.85 -4.33
N THR A 113 -11.18 8.84 -4.06
CA THR A 113 -10.71 9.76 -5.12
C THR A 113 -9.89 9.04 -6.19
N LEU A 114 -9.30 7.91 -5.84
CA LEU A 114 -8.58 7.06 -6.80
C LEU A 114 -9.52 6.10 -7.55
N GLY A 115 -10.80 6.16 -7.27
CA GLY A 115 -11.80 5.28 -7.88
C GLY A 115 -11.87 3.89 -7.27
N LEU A 116 -11.36 3.72 -6.06
CA LEU A 116 -11.33 2.43 -5.39
C LEU A 116 -12.56 2.21 -4.52
N THR A 117 -12.92 0.95 -4.34
CA THR A 117 -14.08 0.57 -3.54
C THR A 117 -13.78 -0.67 -2.70
N ALA A 118 -14.39 -0.72 -1.51
CA ALA A 118 -14.37 -1.91 -0.66
C ALA A 118 -15.51 -2.87 -1.00
N SER A 119 -16.43 -2.47 -1.91
CA SER A 119 -17.55 -3.33 -2.29
C SER A 119 -17.06 -4.50 -3.13
N THR A 120 -17.42 -5.72 -2.70
CA THR A 120 -17.14 -6.95 -3.43
C THR A 120 -18.38 -7.50 -4.13
N THR A 121 -19.50 -6.80 -4.00
CA THR A 121 -20.76 -7.14 -4.67
C THR A 121 -20.99 -6.23 -5.86
N ASP A 122 -21.50 -6.78 -6.89
CA ASP A 122 -21.84 -6.03 -8.10
C ASP A 122 -23.32 -5.74 -8.17
#